data_590d856218f26d54205573eaf4fb20bd
#
_entry.id   590d856218f26d54205573eaf4fb20bd
#
_cell.length_a   1.000
_cell.length_b   1.000
_cell.length_c   1.000
_cell.angle_alpha   90.00
_cell.angle_beta   90.00
_cell.angle_gamma   90.00
#
_symmetry.space_group_name_H-M   'P 1'
#
loop_
_entity.id
_entity.type
_entity.pdbx_description
1 polymer ?
#
loop_
_entity_poly.entity_id
_entity_poly.type
_entity_poly.pdbx_seq_one_letter_code
_entity_poly.pdbx_strand_id
1 'polypeptide(L)'
;LVREWPTLEEVWLRFASVPIRNAGTMGGNVANGSPIGDSPPVLMALDAAIELRRGAAVRSMPLADFYLDYMKNRLEPGEFVQAVTVPLSHAAQVRAYKMSKRFDCDISAVCAGLAIELAGDTVKAVRLAFGGMAATVKRAARAETALVGQPWNEATLKAAQQALAEDYKPLTDMRASAAYRLQVAQNLLRRFWLETRTVDPLTPERLSVWSTMAHDALREAPARAAAVLEGGAR
;
A
#
# COMPACT_ATOMS: atom_id res chain seq x y z
N LEU A 1 9.93 3.17 7.31
CA LEU A 1 9.24 2.06 6.63
C LEU A 1 10.08 1.52 5.47
N VAL A 2 10.49 2.34 4.49
CA VAL A 2 11.25 1.87 3.32
C VAL A 2 12.58 1.20 3.69
N ARG A 3 13.25 1.65 4.75
CA ARG A 3 14.47 0.99 5.25
C ARG A 3 14.19 -0.46 5.69
N GLU A 4 13.06 -0.69 6.33
CA GLU A 4 12.66 -2.02 6.82
C GLU A 4 12.01 -2.88 5.72
N TRP A 5 11.27 -2.25 4.82
CA TRP A 5 10.60 -2.88 3.68
C TRP A 5 10.92 -2.11 2.38
N PRO A 6 12.05 -2.40 1.70
CA PRO A 6 12.42 -1.72 0.45
C PRO A 6 11.37 -1.86 -0.66
N THR A 7 10.59 -2.94 -0.63
CA THR A 7 9.48 -3.18 -1.57
C THR A 7 8.36 -2.13 -1.53
N LEU A 8 8.35 -1.26 -0.53
CA LEU A 8 7.39 -0.16 -0.39
C LEU A 8 7.86 1.14 -1.04
N GLU A 9 9.10 1.20 -1.52
CA GLU A 9 9.73 2.44 -1.99
C GLU A 9 8.93 3.14 -3.09
N GLU A 10 8.49 2.38 -4.11
CA GLU A 10 7.73 2.95 -5.25
C GLU A 10 6.48 3.70 -4.78
N VAL A 11 5.72 3.13 -3.86
CA VAL A 11 4.49 3.78 -3.36
C VAL A 11 4.81 5.05 -2.59
N TRP A 12 5.88 5.06 -1.78
CA TRP A 12 6.29 6.24 -1.02
C TRP A 12 6.88 7.34 -1.89
N LEU A 13 7.64 7.01 -2.93
CA LEU A 13 8.13 7.99 -3.90
C LEU A 13 6.99 8.65 -4.68
N ARG A 14 5.94 7.88 -4.98
CA ARG A 14 4.73 8.34 -5.68
C ARG A 14 3.63 8.89 -4.77
N PHE A 15 3.85 8.88 -3.45
CA PHE A 15 2.92 9.44 -2.47
C PHE A 15 2.94 10.96 -2.52
N ALA A 16 1.83 11.56 -2.96
CA ALA A 16 1.66 13.02 -3.09
C ALA A 16 2.78 13.68 -3.92
N SER A 17 3.01 14.98 -3.75
CA SER A 17 4.16 15.70 -4.29
C SER A 17 5.18 16.01 -3.21
N VAL A 18 6.40 16.37 -3.60
CA VAL A 18 7.46 16.75 -2.64
C VAL A 18 7.01 17.88 -1.69
N PRO A 19 6.41 18.99 -2.17
CA PRO A 19 5.92 20.04 -1.26
C PRO A 19 4.86 19.54 -0.27
N ILE A 20 3.94 18.67 -0.71
CA ILE A 20 2.90 18.10 0.15
C ILE A 20 3.52 17.18 1.21
N ARG A 21 4.49 16.33 0.83
CA ARG A 21 5.20 15.47 1.79
C ARG A 21 5.97 16.28 2.84
N ASN A 22 6.55 17.40 2.44
CA ASN A 22 7.32 18.26 3.35
C ASN A 22 6.43 19.02 4.35
N ALA A 23 5.17 19.30 3.97
CA ALA A 23 4.21 20.01 4.83
C ALA A 23 3.28 19.07 5.61
N GLY A 24 3.03 17.86 5.09
CA GLY A 24 2.10 16.90 5.68
C GLY A 24 2.70 16.09 6.83
N THR A 25 1.80 15.47 7.60
CA THR A 25 2.17 14.49 8.63
C THR A 25 1.49 13.16 8.37
N MET A 26 2.11 12.06 8.81
CA MET A 26 1.50 10.73 8.72
C MET A 26 0.20 10.66 9.55
N GLY A 27 0.20 11.22 10.76
CA GLY A 27 -0.98 11.30 11.62
C GLY A 27 -2.13 12.05 10.95
N GLY A 28 -1.84 13.18 10.29
CA GLY A 28 -2.84 13.96 9.54
C GLY A 28 -3.38 13.19 8.34
N ASN A 29 -2.55 12.46 7.59
CA ASN A 29 -2.99 11.63 6.47
C ASN A 29 -3.90 10.49 6.93
N VAL A 30 -3.57 9.81 8.03
CA VAL A 30 -4.40 8.75 8.62
C VAL A 30 -5.70 9.34 9.16
N ALA A 31 -5.64 10.43 9.93
CA ALA A 31 -6.82 11.08 10.53
C ALA A 31 -7.80 11.63 9.49
N ASN A 32 -7.33 12.06 8.33
CA ASN A 32 -8.18 12.53 7.24
C ASN A 32 -9.18 11.47 6.75
N GLY A 33 -8.84 10.18 6.84
CA GLY A 33 -9.74 9.08 6.51
C GLY A 33 -10.16 9.01 5.05
N SER A 34 -9.38 9.59 4.13
CA SER A 34 -9.68 9.53 2.71
C SER A 34 -9.75 8.10 2.20
N PRO A 35 -10.83 7.69 1.50
CA PRO A 35 -10.93 6.35 0.92
C PRO A 35 -9.87 6.06 -0.16
N ILE A 36 -9.20 7.10 -0.67
CA ILE A 36 -8.15 7.02 -1.69
C ILE A 36 -6.78 7.40 -1.14
N GLY A 37 -6.61 7.46 0.19
CA GLY A 37 -5.32 7.65 0.85
C GLY A 37 -4.39 6.46 0.60
N ASP A 38 -3.11 6.73 0.30
CA ASP A 38 -2.15 5.69 -0.04
C ASP A 38 -1.48 5.05 1.18
N SER A 39 -1.32 5.80 2.30
CA SER A 39 -0.67 5.24 3.49
C SER A 39 -1.53 4.23 4.26
N PRO A 40 -2.87 4.41 4.42
CA PRO A 40 -3.65 3.48 5.23
C PRO A 40 -3.65 2.03 4.74
N PRO A 41 -3.77 1.71 3.43
CA PRO A 41 -3.71 0.32 2.98
C PRO A 41 -2.38 -0.35 3.32
N VAL A 42 -1.27 0.36 3.14
CA VAL A 42 0.08 -0.15 3.46
C VAL A 42 0.22 -0.38 4.95
N LEU A 43 -0.19 0.58 5.77
CA LEU A 43 -0.14 0.48 7.23
C LEU A 43 -1.04 -0.65 7.77
N MET A 44 -2.22 -0.86 7.19
CA MET A 44 -3.10 -1.99 7.54
C MET A 44 -2.48 -3.35 7.18
N ALA A 45 -1.79 -3.45 6.04
CA ALA A 45 -1.07 -4.66 5.66
C ALA A 45 0.10 -4.96 6.61
N LEU A 46 0.71 -3.92 7.18
CA LEU A 46 1.75 -4.02 8.19
C LEU A 46 1.21 -4.20 9.62
N ASP A 47 -0.10 -4.35 9.79
CA ASP A 47 -0.77 -4.53 11.09
C ASP A 47 -0.54 -3.35 12.05
N ALA A 48 -0.52 -2.14 11.51
CA ALA A 48 -0.25 -0.95 12.28
C ALA A 48 -1.35 -0.63 13.29
N ALA A 49 -0.93 -0.16 14.46
CA ALA A 49 -1.79 0.48 15.46
C ALA A 49 -1.60 2.01 15.42
N ILE A 50 -2.61 2.74 15.85
CA ILE A 50 -2.55 4.18 16.03
C ILE A 50 -2.70 4.54 17.50
N GLU A 51 -2.02 5.61 17.89
CA GLU A 51 -2.13 6.22 19.20
C GLU A 51 -2.86 7.55 19.08
N LEU A 52 -3.97 7.67 19.81
CA LEU A 52 -4.82 8.87 19.87
C LEU A 52 -4.56 9.59 21.18
N ARG A 53 -4.39 10.92 21.11
CA ARG A 53 -4.09 11.72 22.28
C ARG A 53 -5.01 12.92 22.43
N ARG A 54 -5.41 13.20 23.68
CA ARG A 54 -6.08 14.42 24.12
C ARG A 54 -5.49 14.88 25.47
N GLY A 55 -4.70 15.93 25.44
CA GLY A 55 -3.95 16.38 26.62
C GLY A 55 -3.03 15.29 27.18
N ALA A 56 -3.24 14.84 28.41
CA ALA A 56 -2.50 13.74 29.04
C ALA A 56 -3.10 12.35 28.73
N ALA A 57 -4.36 12.28 28.27
CA ALA A 57 -5.00 11.01 27.97
C ALA A 57 -4.53 10.45 26.64
N VAL A 58 -4.18 9.16 26.63
CA VAL A 58 -3.72 8.42 25.46
C VAL A 58 -4.47 7.10 25.36
N ARG A 59 -4.91 6.73 24.16
CA ARG A 59 -5.46 5.42 23.87
C ARG A 59 -4.95 4.90 22.53
N SER A 60 -4.89 3.58 22.38
CA SER A 60 -4.39 2.93 21.17
C SER A 60 -5.43 1.98 20.59
N MET A 61 -5.41 1.79 19.28
CA MET A 61 -6.25 0.81 18.59
C MET A 61 -5.59 0.35 17.28
N PRO A 62 -5.96 -0.83 16.74
CA PRO A 62 -5.58 -1.22 15.39
C PRO A 62 -6.09 -0.19 14.36
N LEU A 63 -5.25 0.14 13.38
CA LEU A 63 -5.66 1.07 12.31
C LEU A 63 -6.86 0.53 11.51
N ALA A 64 -6.97 -0.80 11.38
CA ALA A 64 -8.09 -1.43 10.68
C ALA A 64 -9.46 -1.14 11.32
N ASP A 65 -9.50 -0.82 12.62
CA ASP A 65 -10.72 -0.51 13.37
C ASP A 65 -11.04 0.99 13.43
N PHE A 66 -10.15 1.84 12.90
CA PHE A 66 -10.25 3.28 13.07
C PHE A 66 -11.33 3.93 12.21
N TYR A 67 -11.50 3.48 10.96
CA TYR A 67 -12.45 4.07 10.02
C TYR A 67 -13.85 3.45 10.16
N LEU A 68 -14.87 4.29 10.28
CA LEU A 68 -16.25 3.87 10.47
C LEU A 68 -17.07 3.95 9.18
N ASP A 69 -16.92 5.07 8.43
CA ASP A 69 -17.65 5.36 7.20
C ASP A 69 -16.91 6.44 6.42
N TYR A 70 -17.45 6.87 5.28
CA TYR A 70 -16.86 7.93 4.46
C TYR A 70 -16.59 9.17 5.30
N MET A 71 -15.29 9.55 5.37
CA MET A 71 -14.80 10.69 6.16
C MET A 71 -15.19 10.65 7.65
N LYS A 72 -15.54 9.47 8.18
CA LYS A 72 -15.83 9.26 9.60
C LYS A 72 -14.86 8.28 10.22
N ASN A 73 -14.32 8.63 11.35
CA ASN A 73 -13.38 7.82 12.11
C ASN A 73 -13.69 7.88 13.62
N ARG A 74 -12.88 7.17 14.41
CA ARG A 74 -13.07 7.06 15.87
C ARG A 74 -12.38 8.16 16.69
N LEU A 75 -11.98 9.28 16.08
CA LEU A 75 -11.51 10.44 16.85
C LEU A 75 -12.65 11.04 17.67
N GLU A 76 -12.39 11.27 18.95
CA GLU A 76 -13.25 12.06 19.82
C GLU A 76 -12.88 13.56 19.73
N PRO A 77 -13.78 14.47 20.12
CA PRO A 77 -13.47 15.89 20.12
C PRO A 77 -12.20 16.22 20.91
N GLY A 78 -11.26 16.91 20.26
CA GLY A 78 -9.97 17.28 20.82
C GLY A 78 -8.89 16.21 20.78
N GLU A 79 -9.17 15.03 20.22
CA GLU A 79 -8.14 14.02 19.93
C GLU A 79 -7.43 14.27 18.62
N PHE A 80 -6.18 13.81 18.55
CA PHE A 80 -5.41 13.74 17.31
C PHE A 80 -4.59 12.43 17.26
N VAL A 81 -4.23 11.99 16.06
CA VAL A 81 -3.33 10.84 15.87
C VAL A 81 -1.91 11.30 16.20
N GLN A 82 -1.40 10.88 17.36
CA GLN A 82 -0.08 11.22 17.83
C GLN A 82 1.00 10.36 17.19
N ALA A 83 0.75 9.05 17.08
CA ALA A 83 1.72 8.10 16.56
C ALA A 83 1.04 6.99 15.74
N VAL A 84 1.83 6.41 14.85
CA VAL A 84 1.51 5.17 14.15
C VAL A 84 2.60 4.17 14.51
N THR A 85 2.22 3.08 15.16
CA THR A 85 3.12 2.00 15.55
C THR A 85 3.00 0.87 14.55
N VAL A 86 4.13 0.43 14.01
CA VAL A 86 4.21 -0.68 13.04
C VAL A 86 5.04 -1.80 13.66
N PRO A 87 4.49 -3.02 13.83
CA PRO A 87 5.25 -4.16 14.29
C PRO A 87 6.40 -4.49 13.34
N LEU A 88 7.61 -4.63 13.85
CA LEU A 88 8.77 -5.06 13.05
C LEU A 88 8.76 -6.59 12.92
N SER A 89 7.89 -7.11 12.07
CA SER A 89 7.87 -8.54 11.71
C SER A 89 8.37 -8.70 10.28
N HIS A 90 9.50 -9.37 10.12
CA HIS A 90 10.08 -9.69 8.81
C HIS A 90 9.67 -11.08 8.28
N ALA A 91 8.78 -11.79 9.00
CA ALA A 91 8.26 -13.08 8.57
C ALA A 91 7.32 -12.96 7.36
N ALA A 92 6.67 -11.80 7.19
CA ALA A 92 5.76 -11.55 6.09
C ALA A 92 6.47 -10.93 4.87
N GLN A 93 6.13 -11.44 3.68
CA GLN A 93 6.45 -10.75 2.42
C GLN A 93 5.43 -9.63 2.21
N VAL A 94 5.90 -8.40 2.09
CA VAL A 94 5.04 -7.21 1.96
C VAL A 94 5.22 -6.59 0.58
N ARG A 95 4.11 -6.18 -0.04
CA ARG A 95 4.09 -5.40 -1.27
C ARG A 95 3.09 -4.26 -1.16
N ALA A 96 3.37 -3.18 -1.87
CA ALA A 96 2.44 -2.09 -2.03
C ALA A 96 2.35 -1.68 -3.50
N TYR A 97 1.15 -1.32 -3.93
CA TYR A 97 0.88 -0.98 -5.33
C TYR A 97 -0.01 0.26 -5.41
N LYS A 98 0.41 1.22 -6.25
CA LYS A 98 -0.36 2.43 -6.52
C LYS A 98 -0.74 2.47 -8.00
N MET A 99 -2.04 2.45 -8.27
CA MET A 99 -2.60 2.59 -9.62
C MET A 99 -3.24 3.95 -9.78
N SER A 100 -2.71 4.76 -10.68
CA SER A 100 -3.16 6.11 -11.00
C SER A 100 -3.05 6.37 -12.51
N LYS A 101 -3.69 7.42 -13.02
CA LYS A 101 -3.64 7.77 -14.45
C LYS A 101 -2.27 8.30 -14.87
N ARG A 102 -1.64 9.09 -13.99
CA ARG A 102 -0.28 9.63 -14.19
C ARG A 102 0.67 8.93 -13.23
N PHE A 103 1.94 8.90 -13.58
CA PHE A 103 2.96 8.28 -12.73
C PHE A 103 3.16 9.06 -11.45
N ASP A 104 3.39 10.38 -11.57
CA ASP A 104 3.64 11.27 -10.44
C ASP A 104 2.49 12.24 -10.16
N CYS A 105 2.44 12.75 -8.93
CA CYS A 105 1.53 13.80 -8.46
C CYS A 105 0.07 13.49 -8.80
N ASP A 106 -0.35 12.24 -8.69
CA ASP A 106 -1.70 11.83 -9.03
C ASP A 106 -2.35 11.04 -7.89
N ILE A 107 -3.68 11.17 -7.82
CA ILE A 107 -4.50 10.46 -6.83
C ILE A 107 -4.74 9.03 -7.32
N SER A 108 -4.63 8.06 -6.43
CA SER A 108 -4.85 6.66 -6.74
C SER A 108 -6.28 6.37 -7.18
N ALA A 109 -6.44 5.64 -8.27
CA ALA A 109 -7.67 4.92 -8.55
C ALA A 109 -7.83 3.74 -7.58
N VAL A 110 -6.75 2.94 -7.42
CA VAL A 110 -6.64 1.86 -6.43
C VAL A 110 -5.25 1.91 -5.81
N CYS A 111 -5.18 1.81 -4.49
CA CYS A 111 -3.94 1.58 -3.76
C CYS A 111 -4.09 0.28 -2.96
N ALA A 112 -3.08 -0.59 -3.01
CA ALA A 112 -3.08 -1.86 -2.28
C ALA A 112 -1.86 -1.97 -1.38
N GLY A 113 -2.08 -2.40 -0.14
CA GLY A 113 -1.05 -2.92 0.76
C GLY A 113 -1.34 -4.39 1.03
N LEU A 114 -0.40 -5.27 0.72
CA LEU A 114 -0.57 -6.72 0.78
C LEU A 114 0.60 -7.34 1.53
N ALA A 115 0.31 -8.22 2.49
CA ALA A 115 1.31 -8.94 3.25
C ALA A 115 0.91 -10.40 3.39
N ILE A 116 1.87 -11.33 3.27
CA ILE A 116 1.65 -12.76 3.41
C ILE A 116 2.80 -13.41 4.17
N GLU A 117 2.48 -14.29 5.09
CA GLU A 117 3.41 -15.18 5.77
C GLU A 117 3.09 -16.63 5.36
N LEU A 118 4.09 -17.33 4.87
CA LEU A 118 3.97 -18.70 4.42
C LEU A 118 4.67 -19.66 5.41
N ALA A 119 4.08 -20.83 5.60
CA ALA A 119 4.70 -22.00 6.24
C ALA A 119 4.85 -23.08 5.15
N GLY A 120 6.03 -23.15 4.52
CA GLY A 120 6.19 -23.87 3.26
C GLY A 120 5.35 -23.22 2.18
N ASP A 121 4.45 -23.97 1.54
CA ASP A 121 3.51 -23.48 0.51
C ASP A 121 2.15 -23.07 1.10
N THR A 122 1.95 -23.20 2.41
CA THR A 122 0.67 -22.91 3.06
C THR A 122 0.65 -21.48 3.60
N VAL A 123 -0.46 -20.78 3.37
CA VAL A 123 -0.68 -19.43 3.90
C VAL A 123 -0.91 -19.50 5.42
N LYS A 124 0.08 -19.07 6.20
CA LYS A 124 -0.02 -18.98 7.66
C LYS A 124 -0.81 -17.76 8.10
N ALA A 125 -0.52 -16.61 7.48
CA ALA A 125 -1.22 -15.35 7.73
C ALA A 125 -1.21 -14.49 6.46
N VAL A 126 -2.26 -13.71 6.25
CA VAL A 126 -2.37 -12.79 5.11
C VAL A 126 -3.13 -11.53 5.53
N ARG A 127 -2.72 -10.39 5.02
CA ARG A 127 -3.41 -9.10 5.17
C ARG A 127 -3.48 -8.41 3.81
N LEU A 128 -4.70 -8.15 3.37
CA LEU A 128 -5.01 -7.60 2.05
C LEU A 128 -5.85 -6.34 2.24
N ALA A 129 -5.23 -5.17 2.16
CA ALA A 129 -5.91 -3.89 2.36
C ALA A 129 -5.91 -3.05 1.07
N PHE A 130 -7.06 -2.44 0.77
CA PHE A 130 -7.22 -1.65 -0.44
C PHE A 130 -7.87 -0.29 -0.15
N GLY A 131 -7.35 0.75 -0.82
CA GLY A 131 -7.95 2.07 -0.96
C GLY A 131 -8.57 2.23 -2.35
N GLY A 132 -9.61 3.07 -2.45
CA GLY A 132 -10.35 3.30 -3.68
C GLY A 132 -11.41 2.25 -3.99
N MET A 133 -11.66 1.32 -3.08
CA MET A 133 -12.54 0.15 -3.29
C MET A 133 -13.85 0.20 -2.49
N ALA A 134 -13.97 1.09 -1.51
CA ALA A 134 -15.14 1.26 -0.65
C ALA A 134 -15.19 2.71 -0.12
N ALA A 135 -16.16 3.02 0.72
CA ALA A 135 -16.27 4.32 1.42
C ALA A 135 -15.08 4.59 2.35
N THR A 136 -14.39 3.54 2.81
CA THR A 136 -13.19 3.62 3.63
C THR A 136 -12.10 2.72 3.07
N VAL A 137 -10.85 2.99 3.44
CA VAL A 137 -9.79 1.99 3.33
C VAL A 137 -10.07 0.88 4.32
N LYS A 138 -10.04 -0.37 3.88
CA LYS A 138 -10.29 -1.53 4.74
C LYS A 138 -9.59 -2.79 4.23
N ARG A 139 -9.54 -3.80 5.09
CA ARG A 139 -9.05 -5.14 4.75
C ARG A 139 -10.11 -5.96 4.02
N ALA A 140 -9.66 -6.85 3.15
CA ALA A 140 -10.48 -7.80 2.39
C ALA A 140 -10.71 -9.09 3.21
N ALA A 141 -11.55 -9.02 4.24
CA ALA A 141 -11.69 -10.07 5.24
C ALA A 141 -12.12 -11.44 4.65
N ARG A 142 -13.00 -11.43 3.64
CA ARG A 142 -13.44 -12.66 2.97
C ARG A 142 -12.32 -13.26 2.12
N ALA A 143 -11.60 -12.43 1.37
CA ALA A 143 -10.46 -12.87 0.58
C ALA A 143 -9.34 -13.42 1.49
N GLU A 144 -9.06 -12.77 2.62
CA GLU A 144 -8.11 -13.24 3.62
C GLU A 144 -8.54 -14.61 4.20
N THR A 145 -9.81 -14.75 4.56
CA THR A 145 -10.36 -16.02 5.07
C THR A 145 -10.26 -17.16 4.04
N ALA A 146 -10.44 -16.84 2.75
CA ALA A 146 -10.30 -17.84 1.68
C ALA A 146 -8.86 -18.33 1.48
N LEU A 147 -7.87 -17.61 2.00
CA LEU A 147 -6.44 -17.93 1.83
C LEU A 147 -5.82 -18.60 3.04
N VAL A 148 -6.20 -18.20 4.27
CA VAL A 148 -5.56 -18.71 5.49
C VAL A 148 -5.73 -20.22 5.61
N GLY A 149 -4.60 -20.93 5.86
CA GLY A 149 -4.57 -22.38 5.95
C GLY A 149 -4.59 -23.11 4.60
N GLN A 150 -4.66 -22.40 3.48
CA GLN A 150 -4.70 -22.99 2.14
C GLN A 150 -3.33 -22.92 1.46
N PRO A 151 -3.05 -23.81 0.48
CA PRO A 151 -1.87 -23.69 -0.37
C PRO A 151 -1.85 -22.38 -1.15
N TRP A 152 -0.70 -21.71 -1.22
CA TRP A 152 -0.51 -20.48 -2.00
C TRP A 152 -0.32 -20.80 -3.49
N ASN A 153 -1.39 -21.14 -4.18
CA ASN A 153 -1.41 -21.57 -5.58
C ASN A 153 -2.50 -20.86 -6.40
N GLU A 154 -2.58 -21.16 -7.70
CA GLU A 154 -3.52 -20.50 -8.60
C GLU A 154 -4.99 -20.79 -8.26
N ALA A 155 -5.31 -21.96 -7.73
CA ALA A 155 -6.69 -22.30 -7.37
C ALA A 155 -7.19 -21.45 -6.18
N THR A 156 -6.38 -21.35 -5.13
CA THR A 156 -6.70 -20.53 -3.95
C THR A 156 -6.64 -19.04 -4.26
N LEU A 157 -5.74 -18.60 -5.15
CA LEU A 157 -5.74 -17.24 -5.70
C LEU A 157 -7.08 -16.90 -6.36
N LYS A 158 -7.61 -17.78 -7.24
CA LYS A 158 -8.91 -17.58 -7.91
C LYS A 158 -10.05 -17.46 -6.91
N ALA A 159 -10.06 -18.31 -5.88
CA ALA A 159 -11.05 -18.23 -4.80
C ALA A 159 -10.98 -16.89 -4.06
N ALA A 160 -9.78 -16.42 -3.72
CA ALA A 160 -9.58 -15.13 -3.07
C ALA A 160 -9.97 -13.95 -3.97
N GLN A 161 -9.70 -14.01 -5.28
CA GLN A 161 -10.14 -13.00 -6.25
C GLN A 161 -11.67 -12.91 -6.35
N GLN A 162 -12.38 -14.03 -6.25
CA GLN A 162 -13.85 -14.06 -6.21
C GLN A 162 -14.38 -13.45 -4.91
N ALA A 163 -13.82 -13.88 -3.77
CA ALA A 163 -14.17 -13.35 -2.45
C ALA A 163 -13.91 -11.84 -2.33
N LEU A 164 -12.88 -11.32 -2.99
CA LEU A 164 -12.55 -9.89 -3.03
C LEU A 164 -13.69 -9.07 -3.66
N ALA A 165 -14.42 -9.60 -4.64
CA ALA A 165 -15.59 -8.96 -5.22
C ALA A 165 -16.78 -8.86 -4.24
N GLU A 166 -16.81 -9.70 -3.22
CA GLU A 166 -17.80 -9.64 -2.15
C GLU A 166 -17.41 -8.68 -1.01
N ASP A 167 -16.08 -8.47 -0.82
CA ASP A 167 -15.56 -7.54 0.17
C ASP A 167 -15.78 -6.07 -0.20
N TYR A 168 -15.85 -5.76 -1.50
CA TYR A 168 -15.80 -4.39 -1.98
C TYR A 168 -16.94 -4.06 -2.96
N LYS A 169 -17.42 -2.81 -2.83
CA LYS A 169 -18.39 -2.19 -3.76
C LYS A 169 -17.84 -0.83 -4.19
N PRO A 170 -16.87 -0.79 -5.11
CA PRO A 170 -16.25 0.46 -5.54
C PRO A 170 -17.24 1.34 -6.30
N LEU A 171 -17.01 2.66 -6.22
CA LEU A 171 -17.79 3.64 -6.97
C LEU A 171 -17.17 3.88 -8.35
N THR A 172 -18.00 4.32 -9.29
CA THR A 172 -17.56 4.94 -10.54
C THR A 172 -17.45 6.45 -10.35
N ASP A 173 -16.28 7.02 -10.65
CA ASP A 173 -16.01 8.46 -10.59
C ASP A 173 -15.10 8.90 -11.75
N MET A 174 -14.63 10.16 -11.71
CA MET A 174 -13.72 10.71 -12.72
C MET A 174 -12.37 10.00 -12.83
N ARG A 175 -11.98 9.19 -11.83
CA ARG A 175 -10.69 8.48 -11.81
C ARG A 175 -10.79 7.10 -12.45
N ALA A 176 -11.87 6.36 -12.15
CA ALA A 176 -12.04 5.01 -12.67
C ALA A 176 -13.48 4.52 -12.51
N SER A 177 -13.91 3.60 -13.38
CA SER A 177 -15.16 2.88 -13.20
C SER A 177 -15.04 1.84 -12.08
N ALA A 178 -16.19 1.46 -11.48
CA ALA A 178 -16.27 0.41 -10.48
C ALA A 178 -15.72 -0.93 -11.00
N ALA A 179 -16.05 -1.28 -12.25
CA ALA A 179 -15.56 -2.51 -12.89
C ALA A 179 -14.03 -2.50 -13.04
N TYR A 180 -13.45 -1.37 -13.49
CA TYR A 180 -12.00 -1.22 -13.60
C TYR A 180 -11.31 -1.38 -12.23
N ARG A 181 -11.82 -0.72 -11.18
CA ARG A 181 -11.24 -0.81 -9.83
C ARG A 181 -11.23 -2.24 -9.32
N LEU A 182 -12.32 -2.98 -9.49
CA LEU A 182 -12.42 -4.38 -9.09
C LEU A 182 -11.43 -5.26 -9.87
N GLN A 183 -11.40 -5.11 -11.20
CA GLN A 183 -10.46 -5.85 -12.05
C GLN A 183 -9.00 -5.57 -11.68
N VAL A 184 -8.67 -4.30 -11.41
CA VAL A 184 -7.33 -3.89 -10.94
C VAL A 184 -6.99 -4.55 -9.62
N ALA A 185 -7.89 -4.51 -8.63
CA ALA A 185 -7.64 -5.11 -7.32
C ALA A 185 -7.39 -6.62 -7.42
N GLN A 186 -8.18 -7.33 -8.24
CA GLN A 186 -7.98 -8.75 -8.53
C GLN A 186 -6.63 -9.02 -9.23
N ASN A 187 -6.24 -8.16 -10.18
CA ASN A 187 -4.97 -8.29 -10.88
C ASN A 187 -3.77 -7.96 -9.97
N LEU A 188 -3.91 -7.01 -9.04
CA LEU A 188 -2.89 -6.72 -8.03
C LEU A 188 -2.69 -7.91 -7.08
N LEU A 189 -3.76 -8.59 -6.70
CA LEU A 189 -3.67 -9.82 -5.91
C LEU A 189 -2.97 -10.94 -6.72
N ARG A 190 -3.25 -11.06 -8.03
CA ARG A 190 -2.52 -12.00 -8.91
C ARG A 190 -1.04 -11.63 -9.05
N ARG A 191 -0.72 -10.36 -9.23
CA ARG A 191 0.66 -9.86 -9.25
C ARG A 191 1.37 -10.20 -7.95
N PHE A 192 0.73 -9.96 -6.82
CA PHE A 192 1.26 -10.30 -5.50
C PHE A 192 1.58 -11.80 -5.38
N TRP A 193 0.68 -12.67 -5.83
CA TRP A 193 0.93 -14.11 -5.89
C TRP A 193 2.14 -14.45 -6.76
N LEU A 194 2.23 -13.88 -7.95
CA LEU A 194 3.36 -14.11 -8.86
C LEU A 194 4.71 -13.67 -8.25
N GLU A 195 4.71 -12.60 -7.46
CA GLU A 195 5.92 -12.09 -6.79
C GLU A 195 6.28 -12.85 -5.50
N THR A 196 5.33 -13.57 -4.89
CA THR A 196 5.51 -14.18 -3.56
C THR A 196 5.37 -15.69 -3.56
N ARG A 197 5.02 -16.32 -4.69
CA ARG A 197 4.96 -17.78 -4.84
C ARG A 197 6.35 -18.39 -4.64
N THR A 198 6.39 -19.62 -4.11
CA THR A 198 7.64 -20.32 -3.77
C THR A 198 8.42 -20.79 -4.98
N VAL A 199 7.73 -21.08 -6.10
CA VAL A 199 8.34 -21.58 -7.34
C VAL A 199 8.31 -20.49 -8.40
N ASP A 200 9.47 -20.15 -8.97
CA ASP A 200 9.69 -19.13 -10.02
C ASP A 200 8.96 -17.79 -9.73
N PRO A 201 9.26 -17.12 -8.61
CA PRO A 201 8.66 -15.82 -8.32
C PRO A 201 9.08 -14.77 -9.35
N LEU A 202 8.18 -13.82 -9.66
CA LEU A 202 8.56 -12.66 -10.47
C LEU A 202 9.52 -11.77 -9.69
N THR A 203 10.70 -11.56 -10.26
CA THR A 203 11.72 -10.68 -9.66
C THR A 203 11.46 -9.20 -9.99
N PRO A 204 11.98 -8.25 -9.19
CA PRO A 204 11.84 -6.82 -9.46
C PRO A 204 12.27 -6.42 -10.87
N GLU A 205 13.32 -7.05 -11.41
CA GLU A 205 13.86 -6.77 -12.75
C GLU A 205 12.85 -7.14 -13.86
N ARG A 206 12.03 -8.17 -13.63
CA ARG A 206 10.98 -8.60 -14.57
C ARG A 206 9.70 -7.77 -14.47
N LEU A 207 9.57 -6.96 -13.42
CA LEU A 207 8.37 -6.17 -13.12
C LEU A 207 8.49 -4.70 -13.53
N SER A 208 9.71 -4.20 -13.68
CA SER A 208 9.96 -2.80 -13.99
C SER A 208 10.34 -2.60 -15.45
N VAL A 209 9.61 -1.74 -16.15
CA VAL A 209 10.02 -1.29 -17.50
C VAL A 209 11.33 -0.51 -17.49
N TRP A 210 11.71 0.03 -16.33
CA TRP A 210 12.97 0.76 -16.15
C TRP A 210 14.18 -0.16 -16.02
N SER A 211 14.00 -1.42 -15.68
CA SER A 211 15.09 -2.40 -15.61
C SER A 211 15.69 -2.73 -16.98
N THR A 212 14.94 -2.47 -18.06
CA THR A 212 15.41 -2.64 -19.44
C THR A 212 16.10 -1.39 -19.99
N MET A 213 15.95 -0.24 -19.34
CA MET A 213 16.71 0.97 -19.63
C MET A 213 17.97 0.90 -18.78
N ALA A 214 19.12 0.84 -19.45
CA ALA A 214 20.42 0.67 -18.80
C ALA A 214 20.50 1.50 -17.50
N HIS A 215 20.54 0.80 -16.36
CA HIS A 215 20.65 1.39 -15.02
C HIS A 215 21.84 2.37 -14.91
N ASP A 216 22.84 2.21 -15.76
CA ASP A 216 24.05 3.01 -15.79
C ASP A 216 23.79 4.44 -16.29
N ALA A 217 22.90 4.64 -17.27
CA ALA A 217 22.59 5.98 -17.79
C ALA A 217 21.89 6.90 -16.78
N LEU A 218 21.14 6.32 -15.82
CA LEU A 218 20.44 7.10 -14.77
C LEU A 218 21.32 7.32 -13.53
N ARG A 219 22.32 6.47 -13.28
CA ARG A 219 23.30 6.68 -12.23
C ARG A 219 24.38 7.69 -12.61
N GLU A 220 24.69 7.84 -13.89
CA GLU A 220 25.65 8.82 -14.38
C GLU A 220 25.10 10.26 -14.51
N ALA A 221 23.77 10.43 -14.60
CA ALA A 221 23.14 11.74 -14.74
C ALA A 221 23.45 12.72 -13.58
N PRO A 222 23.42 12.34 -12.30
CA PRO A 222 23.78 13.24 -11.21
C PRO A 222 25.29 13.57 -11.18
N ALA A 223 26.16 12.67 -11.60
CA ALA A 223 27.60 12.92 -11.65
C ALA A 223 27.97 13.94 -12.75
N ARG A 224 27.29 13.91 -13.91
CA ARG A 224 27.48 14.90 -14.98
C ARG A 224 26.94 16.28 -14.59
N ALA A 225 25.82 16.36 -13.86
CA ALA A 225 25.27 17.62 -13.37
C ALA A 225 26.20 18.30 -12.35
N ALA A 226 26.83 17.55 -11.46
CA ALA A 226 27.81 18.06 -10.51
C ALA A 226 29.07 18.59 -11.24
N ALA A 227 29.60 17.88 -12.22
CA ALA A 227 30.78 18.29 -12.99
C ALA A 227 30.57 19.58 -13.79
N VAL A 228 29.34 19.85 -14.27
CA VAL A 228 29.02 21.10 -14.98
C VAL A 228 29.00 22.30 -14.03
N LEU A 229 28.60 22.10 -12.76
CA LEU A 229 28.58 23.18 -11.75
C LEU A 229 29.99 23.52 -11.24
N GLU A 230 30.91 22.57 -11.21
CA GLU A 230 32.31 22.82 -10.79
C GLU A 230 33.17 23.41 -11.93
N GLY A 231 32.80 23.17 -13.20
CA GLY A 231 33.54 23.71 -14.37
C GLY A 231 33.20 25.17 -14.73
N GLY A 232 32.19 25.78 -14.13
CA GLY A 232 31.73 27.16 -14.42
C GLY A 232 32.36 28.28 -13.58
N ALA A 233 33.33 27.97 -12.70
CA ALA A 233 34.02 28.96 -11.88
C ALA A 233 35.49 29.07 -12.32
N ARG A 234 35.74 29.61 -13.52
CA ARG A 234 37.03 30.17 -13.93
C ARG A 234 36.80 31.42 -14.77
#